data_1cf6ffc5ac0406612dd8234fa5f7c5ba
#
_entry.id   1cf6ffc5ac0406612dd8234fa5f7c5ba
#
_cell.length_a   1.000
_cell.length_b   1.000
_cell.length_c   1.000
_cell.angle_alpha   90.00
_cell.angle_beta   90.00
_cell.angle_gamma   90.00
#
_symmetry.space_group_name_H-M   'P 1'
#
loop_
_entity.id
_entity.type
_entity.pdbx_description
1 polymer ?
#
loop_
_entity_poly.entity_id
_entity_poly.type
_entity_poly.pdbx_seq_one_letter_code
_entity_poly.pdbx_strand_id
1 'polypeptide(L)'
;MKAIAIDAYGSADRLTLRELPIPPVGPDTVLVRVRAAGVNPVDGKVRDGQLAGAIPTHFPLVPGWDAAGVVEAVGPAVAGFAVGDEVIGYVRRDDLQHGTYAELVPAPERCLADKPVQASWAEAGGLPLGGLTAYQALQLARTGAGDTVLVHGAAGGVGHLAVQLARALGAGRVIGTASEANHDFVRSLGAEPVSYGPGLLDRLRTLAPDGVDVALDLFGGDALDVSAELLARPARLVSTADPEHVTQLGGSYLFVKPSTADLAVLAGLVDAGRLTVHVARTFPLAEAAEAQRLVAAGHVRGKVVLEV
;
A
#
# COMPACT_ATOMS: atom_id res chain seq x y z
N MET A 1 0.70 -3.24 -26.76
CA MET A 1 0.47 -3.92 -25.48
C MET A 1 -0.95 -3.67 -25.00
N LYS A 2 -1.56 -4.62 -24.34
CA LYS A 2 -2.86 -4.42 -23.70
C LYS A 2 -2.69 -3.60 -22.41
N ALA A 3 -3.59 -2.66 -22.17
CA ALA A 3 -3.61 -1.84 -20.98
C ALA A 3 -5.04 -1.34 -20.68
N ILE A 4 -5.34 -1.11 -19.41
CA ILE A 4 -6.52 -0.38 -18.99
C ILE A 4 -6.19 1.11 -19.02
N ALA A 5 -6.98 1.89 -19.76
CA ALA A 5 -6.71 3.31 -19.91
C ALA A 5 -7.99 4.16 -19.89
N ILE A 6 -7.78 5.44 -19.58
CA ILE A 6 -8.80 6.51 -19.66
C ILE A 6 -8.27 7.70 -20.46
N ASP A 7 -9.16 8.41 -21.15
CA ASP A 7 -8.84 9.63 -21.90
C ASP A 7 -9.21 10.92 -21.15
N ALA A 8 -9.92 10.80 -20.06
CA ALA A 8 -10.29 11.88 -19.17
C ALA A 8 -10.64 11.32 -17.79
N TYR A 9 -10.53 12.14 -16.76
CA TYR A 9 -10.95 11.79 -15.40
C TYR A 9 -12.43 11.38 -15.33
N GLY A 10 -12.77 10.56 -14.33
CA GLY A 10 -14.14 10.16 -14.06
C GLY A 10 -14.28 8.80 -13.37
N SER A 11 -15.50 8.24 -13.38
CA SER A 11 -15.84 7.00 -12.67
C SER A 11 -15.11 5.78 -13.22
N ALA A 12 -15.21 4.65 -12.49
CA ALA A 12 -14.63 3.38 -12.90
C ALA A 12 -15.11 2.88 -14.27
N ASP A 13 -16.26 3.35 -14.75
CA ASP A 13 -16.80 2.99 -16.07
C ASP A 13 -15.98 3.51 -17.24
N ARG A 14 -15.08 4.48 -16.99
CA ARG A 14 -14.14 4.97 -18.01
C ARG A 14 -12.95 4.06 -18.24
N LEU A 15 -12.69 3.12 -17.34
CA LEU A 15 -11.60 2.16 -17.47
C LEU A 15 -11.91 1.18 -18.60
N THR A 16 -11.14 1.23 -19.68
CA THR A 16 -11.33 0.37 -20.85
C THR A 16 -10.05 -0.35 -21.20
N LEU A 17 -10.16 -1.65 -21.49
CA LEU A 17 -9.05 -2.43 -22.01
C LEU A 17 -8.79 -2.03 -23.48
N ARG A 18 -7.56 -1.61 -23.78
CA ARG A 18 -7.16 -1.13 -25.10
C ARG A 18 -5.76 -1.62 -25.47
N GLU A 19 -5.46 -1.59 -26.75
CA GLU A 19 -4.10 -1.71 -27.24
C GLU A 19 -3.44 -0.33 -27.29
N LEU A 20 -2.29 -0.20 -26.61
CA LEU A 20 -1.47 1.01 -26.61
C LEU A 20 -0.05 0.69 -27.11
N PRO A 21 0.67 1.69 -27.63
CA PRO A 21 2.10 1.54 -27.91
C PRO A 21 2.88 1.07 -26.68
N ILE A 22 3.95 0.33 -26.90
CA ILE A 22 4.89 -0.01 -25.82
C ILE A 22 5.57 1.29 -25.36
N PRO A 23 5.60 1.61 -24.04
CA PRO A 23 6.26 2.80 -23.54
C PRO A 23 7.77 2.80 -23.85
N PRO A 24 8.38 3.95 -24.09
CA PRO A 24 9.81 4.04 -24.31
C PRO A 24 10.60 3.68 -23.05
N VAL A 25 11.75 3.05 -23.24
CA VAL A 25 12.72 2.76 -22.16
C VAL A 25 13.72 3.90 -22.09
N GLY A 26 13.64 4.71 -21.04
CA GLY A 26 14.61 5.77 -20.75
C GLY A 26 15.91 5.23 -20.16
N PRO A 27 16.95 6.08 -20.02
CA PRO A 27 18.27 5.63 -19.53
C PRO A 27 18.23 4.87 -18.20
N ASP A 28 17.49 5.36 -17.20
CA ASP A 28 17.38 4.79 -15.86
C ASP A 28 16.09 3.98 -15.67
N THR A 29 15.51 3.50 -16.77
CA THR A 29 14.21 2.83 -16.79
C THR A 29 14.38 1.33 -16.99
N VAL A 30 13.65 0.57 -16.21
CA VAL A 30 13.43 -0.88 -16.37
C VAL A 30 12.04 -1.07 -16.95
N LEU A 31 11.92 -1.74 -18.09
CA LEU A 31 10.63 -2.15 -18.63
C LEU A 31 10.25 -3.49 -18.00
N VAL A 32 9.16 -3.51 -17.25
CA VAL A 32 8.71 -4.71 -16.54
C VAL A 32 7.49 -5.30 -17.25
N ARG A 33 7.56 -6.59 -17.60
CA ARG A 33 6.40 -7.38 -18.01
C ARG A 33 5.63 -7.76 -16.75
N VAL A 34 4.50 -7.12 -16.55
CA VAL A 34 3.65 -7.29 -15.38
C VAL A 34 3.01 -8.67 -15.37
N ARG A 35 3.00 -9.30 -14.22
CA ARG A 35 2.28 -10.54 -13.92
C ARG A 35 1.14 -10.30 -12.97
N ALA A 36 1.32 -9.35 -12.04
CA ALA A 36 0.30 -8.97 -11.08
C ALA A 36 0.44 -7.48 -10.72
N ALA A 37 -0.68 -6.79 -10.59
CA ALA A 37 -0.76 -5.39 -10.20
C ALA A 37 -1.71 -5.22 -9.01
N GLY A 38 -1.22 -4.66 -7.90
CA GLY A 38 -2.05 -4.39 -6.74
C GLY A 38 -3.03 -3.24 -6.99
N VAL A 39 -4.25 -3.38 -6.49
CA VAL A 39 -5.28 -2.35 -6.57
C VAL A 39 -5.35 -1.59 -5.26
N ASN A 40 -5.25 -0.26 -5.34
CA ASN A 40 -5.19 0.62 -4.18
C ASN A 40 -6.25 1.73 -4.26
N PRO A 41 -6.72 2.27 -3.11
CA PRO A 41 -7.65 3.40 -3.11
C PRO A 41 -7.14 4.62 -3.91
N VAL A 42 -5.82 4.83 -3.92
CA VAL A 42 -5.19 5.93 -4.65
C VAL A 42 -5.34 5.81 -6.17
N ASP A 43 -5.44 4.61 -6.72
CA ASP A 43 -5.65 4.39 -8.16
C ASP A 43 -7.02 4.96 -8.60
N GLY A 44 -8.04 4.83 -7.74
CA GLY A 44 -9.33 5.49 -7.92
C GLY A 44 -9.22 7.02 -7.81
N LYS A 45 -8.48 7.52 -6.83
CA LYS A 45 -8.23 8.98 -6.67
C LYS A 45 -7.51 9.58 -7.89
N VAL A 46 -6.55 8.86 -8.45
CA VAL A 46 -5.86 9.23 -9.71
C VAL A 46 -6.85 9.28 -10.86
N ARG A 47 -7.63 8.20 -11.03
CA ARG A 47 -8.66 8.12 -12.09
C ARG A 47 -9.70 9.24 -11.98
N ASP A 48 -10.13 9.58 -10.77
CA ASP A 48 -11.14 10.62 -10.52
C ASP A 48 -10.57 12.05 -10.61
N GLY A 49 -9.25 12.21 -10.78
CA GLY A 49 -8.58 13.51 -10.88
C GLY A 49 -8.31 14.19 -9.55
N GLN A 50 -8.43 13.49 -8.42
CA GLN A 50 -8.18 14.06 -7.09
C GLN A 50 -6.71 14.46 -6.86
N LEU A 51 -5.78 13.95 -7.67
CA LEU A 51 -4.38 14.34 -7.66
C LEU A 51 -4.02 15.32 -8.78
N ALA A 52 -5.01 15.80 -9.56
CA ALA A 52 -4.80 16.81 -10.58
C ALA A 52 -4.28 18.10 -9.95
N GLY A 53 -3.21 18.66 -10.54
CA GLY A 53 -2.54 19.83 -9.98
C GLY A 53 -1.44 19.52 -8.97
N ALA A 54 -1.47 18.37 -8.31
CA ALA A 54 -0.38 17.90 -7.44
C ALA A 54 0.67 17.08 -8.20
N ILE A 55 0.20 16.26 -9.17
CA ILE A 55 1.07 15.45 -10.04
C ILE A 55 0.65 15.68 -11.49
N PRO A 56 1.55 16.07 -12.40
CA PRO A 56 1.25 16.23 -13.82
C PRO A 56 0.64 14.94 -14.40
N THR A 57 -0.43 15.08 -15.17
CA THR A 57 -1.15 13.94 -15.76
C THR A 57 -1.21 14.05 -17.27
N HIS A 58 -0.91 12.96 -17.97
CA HIS A 58 -0.98 12.83 -19.41
C HIS A 58 -1.97 11.74 -19.82
N PHE A 59 -2.79 12.04 -20.81
CA PHE A 59 -3.75 11.08 -21.38
C PHE A 59 -3.22 10.54 -22.74
N PRO A 60 -3.55 9.28 -23.11
CA PRO A 60 -4.30 8.32 -22.30
C PRO A 60 -3.55 7.94 -21.03
N LEU A 61 -4.27 7.89 -19.91
CA LEU A 61 -3.73 7.55 -18.60
C LEU A 61 -4.00 6.07 -18.31
N VAL A 62 -2.96 5.32 -18.03
CA VAL A 62 -3.01 3.97 -17.45
C VAL A 62 -2.82 4.10 -15.93
N PRO A 63 -3.80 3.69 -15.11
CA PRO A 63 -3.67 3.76 -13.65
C PRO A 63 -2.85 2.59 -13.07
N GLY A 64 -2.70 2.61 -11.74
CA GLY A 64 -2.01 1.56 -10.98
C GLY A 64 -0.55 1.90 -10.69
N TRP A 65 -0.12 1.59 -9.45
CA TRP A 65 1.24 1.89 -8.99
C TRP A 65 1.98 0.66 -8.47
N ASP A 66 1.29 -0.43 -8.12
CA ASP A 66 1.91 -1.68 -7.65
C ASP A 66 2.11 -2.66 -8.79
N ALA A 67 3.29 -3.24 -8.90
CA ALA A 67 3.58 -4.31 -9.84
C ALA A 67 4.44 -5.41 -9.23
N ALA A 68 4.20 -6.64 -9.70
CA ALA A 68 5.15 -7.73 -9.70
C ALA A 68 5.27 -8.26 -11.13
N GLY A 69 6.47 -8.56 -11.58
CA GLY A 69 6.70 -8.98 -12.97
C GLY A 69 8.12 -9.37 -13.25
N VAL A 70 8.42 -9.49 -14.54
CA VAL A 70 9.74 -9.90 -15.04
C VAL A 70 10.33 -8.76 -15.87
N VAL A 71 11.59 -8.47 -15.68
CA VAL A 71 12.32 -7.46 -16.47
C VAL A 71 12.37 -7.88 -17.93
N GLU A 72 11.82 -7.05 -18.80
CA GLU A 72 11.76 -7.26 -20.25
C GLU A 72 12.90 -6.54 -20.99
N ALA A 73 13.24 -5.33 -20.53
CA ALA A 73 14.32 -4.54 -21.07
C ALA A 73 14.84 -3.56 -20.00
N VAL A 74 16.09 -3.13 -20.15
CA VAL A 74 16.73 -2.16 -19.27
C VAL A 74 17.36 -1.03 -20.06
N GLY A 75 17.30 0.18 -19.54
CA GLY A 75 18.01 1.33 -20.08
C GLY A 75 19.53 1.25 -19.83
N PRO A 76 20.33 2.01 -20.58
CA PRO A 76 21.80 1.87 -20.54
C PRO A 76 22.44 2.32 -19.21
N ALA A 77 21.74 3.04 -18.35
CA ALA A 77 22.25 3.47 -17.04
C ALA A 77 21.76 2.59 -15.89
N VAL A 78 20.87 1.62 -16.15
CA VAL A 78 20.41 0.65 -15.14
C VAL A 78 21.54 -0.29 -14.78
N ALA A 79 21.84 -0.43 -13.50
CA ALA A 79 22.91 -1.26 -12.98
C ALA A 79 22.43 -2.40 -12.06
N GLY A 80 21.28 -2.24 -11.43
CA GLY A 80 20.78 -3.17 -10.41
C GLY A 80 19.90 -4.30 -10.93
N PHE A 81 19.53 -4.30 -12.22
CA PHE A 81 18.63 -5.30 -12.80
C PHE A 81 19.07 -5.74 -14.19
N ALA A 82 18.75 -6.99 -14.54
CA ALA A 82 18.98 -7.59 -15.85
C ALA A 82 17.66 -8.15 -16.43
N VAL A 83 17.62 -8.34 -17.75
CA VAL A 83 16.51 -9.00 -18.42
C VAL A 83 16.33 -10.42 -17.86
N GLY A 84 15.09 -10.73 -17.47
CA GLY A 84 14.72 -12.01 -16.87
C GLY A 84 14.59 -11.97 -15.34
N ASP A 85 15.04 -10.91 -14.65
CA ASP A 85 14.91 -10.79 -13.21
C ASP A 85 13.43 -10.67 -12.81
N GLU A 86 13.04 -11.36 -11.73
CA GLU A 86 11.72 -11.22 -11.12
C GLU A 86 11.74 -10.06 -10.13
N VAL A 87 10.84 -9.07 -10.32
CA VAL A 87 10.84 -7.82 -9.54
C VAL A 87 9.47 -7.49 -8.97
N ILE A 88 9.49 -6.71 -7.88
CA ILE A 88 8.36 -5.98 -7.34
C ILE A 88 8.62 -4.48 -7.39
N GLY A 89 7.56 -3.68 -7.48
CA GLY A 89 7.72 -2.24 -7.54
C GLY A 89 6.53 -1.42 -7.08
N TYR A 90 6.83 -0.31 -6.41
CA TYR A 90 5.91 0.79 -6.24
C TYR A 90 6.24 1.83 -7.31
N VAL A 91 5.62 1.68 -8.49
CA VAL A 91 5.98 2.37 -9.73
C VAL A 91 5.34 3.78 -9.81
N ARG A 92 5.33 4.51 -8.69
CA ARG A 92 4.92 5.90 -8.70
C ARG A 92 6.02 6.79 -9.31
N ARG A 93 5.67 7.47 -10.38
CA ARG A 93 6.53 8.43 -11.08
C ARG A 93 6.21 9.86 -10.65
N ASP A 94 6.96 10.82 -11.16
CA ASP A 94 6.72 12.24 -10.96
C ASP A 94 5.67 12.81 -11.93
N ASP A 95 5.20 11.97 -12.85
CA ASP A 95 4.07 12.20 -13.77
C ASP A 95 3.15 10.97 -13.79
N LEU A 96 1.88 11.17 -14.15
CA LEU A 96 0.86 10.13 -14.27
C LEU A 96 0.55 9.88 -15.75
N GLN A 97 0.95 8.73 -16.28
CA GLN A 97 0.60 8.28 -17.63
C GLN A 97 0.70 6.75 -17.75
N HIS A 98 1.84 6.17 -17.42
CA HIS A 98 2.16 4.76 -17.64
C HIS A 98 2.13 4.00 -16.32
N GLY A 99 0.93 3.62 -15.87
CA GLY A 99 0.75 2.82 -14.65
C GLY A 99 0.82 1.31 -14.90
N THR A 100 0.56 0.57 -13.83
CA THR A 100 0.78 -0.88 -13.77
C THR A 100 -0.39 -1.73 -14.27
N TYR A 101 -1.53 -1.11 -14.63
CA TYR A 101 -2.66 -1.85 -15.22
C TYR A 101 -2.43 -2.10 -16.71
N ALA A 102 -1.31 -2.71 -17.03
CA ALA A 102 -0.85 -2.97 -18.40
C ALA A 102 0.08 -4.18 -18.47
N GLU A 103 0.23 -4.79 -19.64
CA GLU A 103 1.19 -5.88 -19.86
C GLU A 103 2.65 -5.46 -19.64
N LEU A 104 2.97 -4.18 -19.88
CA LEU A 104 4.30 -3.62 -19.74
C LEU A 104 4.24 -2.26 -19.02
N VAL A 105 5.11 -2.05 -18.04
CA VAL A 105 5.23 -0.78 -17.33
C VAL A 105 6.69 -0.30 -17.31
N PRO A 106 6.97 0.98 -17.66
CA PRO A 106 8.31 1.56 -17.52
C PRO A 106 8.49 2.05 -16.08
N ALA A 107 9.33 1.37 -15.32
CA ALA A 107 9.60 1.67 -13.94
C ALA A 107 11.00 2.32 -13.78
N PRO A 108 11.13 3.48 -13.10
CA PRO A 108 12.44 3.93 -12.64
C PRO A 108 13.11 2.88 -11.77
N GLU A 109 14.42 2.64 -11.95
CA GLU A 109 15.17 1.64 -11.18
C GLU A 109 14.95 1.77 -9.66
N ARG A 110 14.92 3.01 -9.15
CA ARG A 110 14.68 3.32 -7.72
C ARG A 110 13.32 2.86 -7.16
N CYS A 111 12.41 2.45 -8.01
CA CYS A 111 11.05 2.00 -7.63
C CYS A 111 10.95 0.48 -7.47
N LEU A 112 12.01 -0.26 -7.81
CA LEU A 112 12.00 -1.71 -7.90
C LEU A 112 12.88 -2.36 -6.83
N ALA A 113 12.58 -3.62 -6.51
CA ALA A 113 13.43 -4.55 -5.80
C ALA A 113 13.16 -5.97 -6.32
N ASP A 114 14.04 -6.92 -5.95
CA ASP A 114 13.81 -8.34 -6.25
C ASP A 114 12.51 -8.82 -5.64
N LYS A 115 11.77 -9.63 -6.39
CA LYS A 115 10.55 -10.27 -5.90
C LYS A 115 10.90 -11.29 -4.81
N PRO A 116 10.15 -11.32 -3.69
CA PRO A 116 10.32 -12.38 -2.70
C PRO A 116 10.16 -13.76 -3.36
N VAL A 117 11.10 -14.66 -3.12
CA VAL A 117 11.10 -16.01 -3.70
C VAL A 117 9.90 -16.83 -3.22
N GLN A 118 9.50 -16.63 -1.97
CA GLN A 118 8.39 -17.37 -1.34
C GLN A 118 7.00 -16.83 -1.71
N ALA A 119 6.91 -15.61 -2.30
CA ALA A 119 5.64 -15.02 -2.66
C ALA A 119 5.15 -15.50 -4.04
N SER A 120 3.87 -15.84 -4.14
CA SER A 120 3.17 -15.93 -5.42
C SER A 120 3.16 -14.56 -6.12
N TRP A 121 2.87 -14.54 -7.44
CA TRP A 121 2.75 -13.28 -8.20
C TRP A 121 1.70 -12.35 -7.59
N ALA A 122 0.56 -12.90 -7.17
CA ALA A 122 -0.51 -12.10 -6.57
C ALA A 122 -0.08 -11.48 -5.21
N GLU A 123 0.57 -12.23 -4.34
CA GLU A 123 1.12 -11.69 -3.08
C GLU A 123 2.19 -10.64 -3.34
N ALA A 124 3.10 -10.92 -4.28
CA ALA A 124 4.16 -10.00 -4.69
C ALA A 124 3.60 -8.70 -5.28
N GLY A 125 2.57 -8.76 -6.13
CA GLY A 125 1.89 -7.59 -6.70
C GLY A 125 1.07 -6.80 -5.66
N GLY A 126 0.59 -7.46 -4.60
CA GLY A 126 -0.13 -6.81 -3.51
C GLY A 126 0.77 -6.12 -2.46
N LEU A 127 2.06 -6.40 -2.44
CA LEU A 127 2.98 -5.95 -1.39
C LEU A 127 3.40 -4.47 -1.47
N PRO A 128 3.83 -3.91 -2.63
CA PRO A 128 4.70 -2.73 -2.65
C PRO A 128 4.14 -1.50 -1.95
N LEU A 129 3.05 -0.90 -2.44
CA LEU A 129 2.50 0.33 -1.86
C LEU A 129 2.04 0.12 -0.42
N GLY A 130 1.27 -0.95 -0.17
CA GLY A 130 0.76 -1.26 1.17
C GLY A 130 1.87 -1.52 2.17
N GLY A 131 2.88 -2.31 1.78
CA GLY A 131 4.05 -2.63 2.59
C GLY A 131 4.93 -1.41 2.87
N LEU A 132 5.24 -0.63 1.83
CA LEU A 132 6.00 0.62 2.00
C LEU A 132 5.27 1.62 2.90
N THR A 133 3.95 1.78 2.72
CA THR A 133 3.14 2.67 3.56
C THR A 133 3.23 2.24 5.03
N ALA A 134 3.01 0.97 5.32
CA ALA A 134 3.07 0.45 6.68
C ALA A 134 4.49 0.58 7.27
N TYR A 135 5.51 0.19 6.52
CA TYR A 135 6.89 0.21 6.99
C TYR A 135 7.40 1.63 7.24
N GLN A 136 7.21 2.54 6.29
CA GLN A 136 7.64 3.94 6.41
C GLN A 136 6.86 4.68 7.51
N ALA A 137 5.56 4.36 7.73
CA ALA A 137 4.78 4.93 8.82
C ALA A 137 5.33 4.49 10.19
N LEU A 138 5.65 3.20 10.36
CA LEU A 138 6.24 2.67 11.58
C LEU A 138 7.65 3.25 11.83
N GLN A 139 8.46 3.43 10.79
CA GLN A 139 9.77 4.08 10.90
C GLN A 139 9.63 5.55 11.29
N LEU A 140 8.69 6.29 10.66
CA LEU A 140 8.44 7.69 10.99
C LEU A 140 7.99 7.86 12.45
N ALA A 141 7.15 6.95 12.94
CA ALA A 141 6.75 6.86 14.34
C ALA A 141 7.88 6.36 15.27
N ARG A 142 9.03 5.94 14.73
CA ARG A 142 10.15 5.36 15.47
C ARG A 142 9.73 4.17 16.32
N THR A 143 8.93 3.29 15.73
CA THR A 143 8.47 2.06 16.39
C THR A 143 9.64 1.15 16.73
N GLY A 144 9.68 0.60 17.93
CA GLY A 144 10.78 -0.22 18.43
C GLY A 144 10.41 -1.19 19.52
N ALA A 145 11.44 -1.71 20.19
CA ALA A 145 11.29 -2.74 21.19
C ALA A 145 10.44 -2.29 22.39
N GLY A 146 9.44 -3.10 22.71
CA GLY A 146 8.56 -2.90 23.86
C GLY A 146 7.38 -1.98 23.61
N ASP A 147 7.33 -1.26 22.48
CA ASP A 147 6.21 -0.32 22.19
C ASP A 147 4.86 -1.04 22.14
N THR A 148 3.84 -0.36 22.64
CA THR A 148 2.42 -0.66 22.37
C THR A 148 1.97 0.16 21.17
N VAL A 149 1.62 -0.54 20.07
CA VAL A 149 1.26 0.07 18.79
C VAL A 149 -0.24 -0.09 18.53
N LEU A 150 -0.94 1.00 18.27
CA LEU A 150 -2.33 1.01 17.80
C LEU A 150 -2.34 1.16 16.27
N VAL A 151 -3.06 0.26 15.58
CA VAL A 151 -3.25 0.29 14.13
C VAL A 151 -4.74 0.40 13.82
N HIS A 152 -5.18 1.53 13.29
CA HIS A 152 -6.54 1.67 12.78
C HIS A 152 -6.70 0.99 11.43
N GLY A 153 -7.83 0.28 11.22
CA GLY A 153 -8.07 -0.46 9.99
C GLY A 153 -7.16 -1.69 9.82
N ALA A 154 -6.87 -2.40 10.92
CA ALA A 154 -5.90 -3.50 10.99
C ALA A 154 -6.15 -4.68 10.04
N ALA A 155 -7.37 -4.87 9.55
CA ALA A 155 -7.71 -5.93 8.60
C ALA A 155 -7.56 -5.51 7.12
N GLY A 156 -7.36 -4.22 6.85
CA GLY A 156 -7.30 -3.66 5.48
C GLY A 156 -5.97 -3.88 4.77
N GLY A 157 -5.88 -3.32 3.56
CA GLY A 157 -4.73 -3.52 2.65
C GLY A 157 -3.38 -3.06 3.20
N VAL A 158 -3.33 -1.98 3.98
CA VAL A 158 -2.12 -1.51 4.69
C VAL A 158 -2.07 -2.10 6.09
N GLY A 159 -3.21 -2.13 6.78
CA GLY A 159 -3.29 -2.48 8.21
C GLY A 159 -2.78 -3.89 8.52
N HIS A 160 -3.12 -4.90 7.69
CA HIS A 160 -2.67 -6.28 7.93
C HIS A 160 -1.15 -6.44 7.81
N LEU A 161 -0.50 -5.60 6.98
CA LEU A 161 0.97 -5.54 6.89
C LEU A 161 1.54 -4.76 8.07
N ALA A 162 0.90 -3.64 8.46
CA ALA A 162 1.35 -2.81 9.58
C ALA A 162 1.39 -3.57 10.91
N VAL A 163 0.38 -4.40 11.18
CA VAL A 163 0.35 -5.27 12.37
C VAL A 163 1.58 -6.18 12.42
N GLN A 164 1.85 -6.89 11.34
CA GLN A 164 2.96 -7.83 11.24
C GLN A 164 4.32 -7.09 11.29
N LEU A 165 4.44 -5.96 10.60
CA LEU A 165 5.65 -5.15 10.58
C LEU A 165 5.95 -4.52 11.94
N ALA A 166 4.95 -4.06 12.70
CA ALA A 166 5.14 -3.59 14.07
C ALA A 166 5.75 -4.69 14.94
N ARG A 167 5.25 -5.93 14.84
CA ARG A 167 5.82 -7.09 15.53
C ARG A 167 7.25 -7.37 15.07
N ALA A 168 7.50 -7.32 13.76
CA ALA A 168 8.83 -7.55 13.19
C ALA A 168 9.85 -6.50 13.64
N LEU A 169 9.43 -5.27 13.92
CA LEU A 169 10.25 -4.18 14.46
C LEU A 169 10.43 -4.25 15.98
N GLY A 170 9.82 -5.24 16.66
CA GLY A 170 10.01 -5.49 18.08
C GLY A 170 8.94 -4.90 18.99
N ALA A 171 7.82 -4.42 18.45
CA ALA A 171 6.69 -3.98 19.28
C ALA A 171 6.29 -5.08 20.28
N GLY A 172 6.19 -4.73 21.55
CA GLY A 172 5.81 -5.64 22.61
C GLY A 172 4.34 -6.04 22.50
N ARG A 173 3.51 -5.09 22.08
CA ARG A 173 2.07 -5.24 21.92
C ARG A 173 1.55 -4.52 20.69
N VAL A 174 0.59 -5.12 20.00
CA VAL A 174 -0.11 -4.48 18.87
C VAL A 174 -1.60 -4.59 19.11
N ILE A 175 -2.32 -3.47 19.02
CA ILE A 175 -3.77 -3.37 19.10
C ILE A 175 -4.27 -2.96 17.72
N GLY A 176 -5.29 -3.65 17.19
CA GLY A 176 -5.81 -3.39 15.86
C GLY A 176 -7.31 -3.10 15.85
N THR A 177 -7.74 -1.95 15.30
CA THR A 177 -9.17 -1.73 15.11
C THR A 177 -9.68 -2.47 13.87
N ALA A 178 -10.77 -3.21 14.02
CA ALA A 178 -11.43 -3.95 12.95
C ALA A 178 -12.91 -4.17 13.26
N SER A 179 -13.70 -4.59 12.26
CA SER A 179 -15.04 -5.13 12.51
C SER A 179 -14.95 -6.48 13.22
N GLU A 180 -15.95 -6.84 13.99
CA GLU A 180 -16.01 -8.12 14.72
C GLU A 180 -15.76 -9.33 13.81
N ALA A 181 -16.28 -9.31 12.59
CA ALA A 181 -16.06 -10.35 11.59
C ALA A 181 -14.57 -10.54 11.20
N ASN A 182 -13.73 -9.55 11.49
CA ASN A 182 -12.29 -9.59 11.20
C ASN A 182 -11.41 -9.80 12.44
N HIS A 183 -11.99 -9.97 13.62
CA HIS A 183 -11.21 -10.12 14.86
C HIS A 183 -10.29 -11.34 14.84
N ASP A 184 -10.76 -12.49 14.37
CA ASP A 184 -9.92 -13.69 14.29
C ASP A 184 -8.77 -13.53 13.29
N PHE A 185 -9.03 -12.85 12.18
CA PHE A 185 -7.97 -12.50 11.23
C PHE A 185 -6.92 -11.57 11.87
N VAL A 186 -7.34 -10.52 12.57
CA VAL A 186 -6.41 -9.60 13.25
C VAL A 186 -5.61 -10.33 14.34
N ARG A 187 -6.23 -11.26 15.09
CA ARG A 187 -5.50 -12.12 16.04
C ARG A 187 -4.47 -13.01 15.36
N SER A 188 -4.80 -13.58 14.22
CA SER A 188 -3.86 -14.43 13.47
C SER A 188 -2.63 -13.69 12.97
N LEU A 189 -2.72 -12.36 12.81
CA LEU A 189 -1.60 -11.48 12.46
C LEU A 189 -0.74 -11.08 13.68
N GLY A 190 -1.18 -11.42 14.90
CA GLY A 190 -0.46 -11.11 16.14
C GLY A 190 -0.89 -9.80 16.82
N ALA A 191 -2.08 -9.27 16.53
CA ALA A 191 -2.64 -8.11 17.23
C ALA A 191 -3.88 -8.47 18.05
N GLU A 192 -4.16 -7.67 19.09
CA GLU A 192 -5.37 -7.71 19.86
C GLU A 192 -6.44 -6.88 19.15
N PRO A 193 -7.54 -7.48 18.67
CA PRO A 193 -8.56 -6.75 17.94
C PRO A 193 -9.48 -5.96 18.87
N VAL A 194 -9.92 -4.79 18.40
CA VAL A 194 -10.96 -3.99 19.03
C VAL A 194 -11.94 -3.47 17.98
N SER A 195 -13.24 -3.51 18.27
CA SER A 195 -14.26 -2.97 17.36
C SER A 195 -14.17 -1.45 17.29
N TYR A 196 -14.16 -0.88 16.07
CA TYR A 196 -14.27 0.56 15.86
C TYR A 196 -15.71 1.07 16.09
N GLY A 197 -15.94 2.39 15.94
CA GLY A 197 -17.24 3.04 16.09
C GLY A 197 -17.51 3.55 17.52
N PRO A 198 -18.76 3.91 17.85
CA PRO A 198 -19.08 4.54 19.12
C PRO A 198 -18.52 3.82 20.34
N GLY A 199 -17.92 4.55 21.28
CA GLY A 199 -17.27 4.00 22.48
C GLY A 199 -15.90 3.37 22.24
N LEU A 200 -15.26 3.61 21.09
CA LEU A 200 -13.92 3.08 20.81
C LEU A 200 -12.89 3.51 21.84
N LEU A 201 -12.90 4.78 22.27
CA LEU A 201 -11.96 5.31 23.26
C LEU A 201 -12.04 4.55 24.58
N ASP A 202 -13.25 4.28 25.08
CA ASP A 202 -13.45 3.56 26.34
C ASP A 202 -12.97 2.11 26.26
N ARG A 203 -13.23 1.46 25.13
CA ARG A 203 -12.71 0.10 24.86
C ARG A 203 -11.18 0.08 24.84
N LEU A 204 -10.56 1.07 24.19
CA LEU A 204 -9.11 1.18 24.11
C LEU A 204 -8.49 1.53 25.47
N ARG A 205 -9.10 2.42 26.26
CA ARG A 205 -8.66 2.71 27.63
C ARG A 205 -8.75 1.49 28.54
N THR A 206 -9.78 0.66 28.36
CA THR A 206 -9.91 -0.62 29.08
C THR A 206 -8.80 -1.60 28.68
N LEU A 207 -8.50 -1.66 27.39
CA LEU A 207 -7.51 -2.59 26.84
C LEU A 207 -6.07 -2.12 27.08
N ALA A 208 -5.82 -0.82 27.02
CA ALA A 208 -4.52 -0.17 27.24
C ALA A 208 -4.66 0.98 28.26
N PRO A 209 -4.78 0.68 29.56
CA PRO A 209 -4.98 1.71 30.58
C PRO A 209 -3.82 2.69 30.70
N ASP A 210 -2.61 2.28 30.34
CA ASP A 210 -1.41 3.13 30.31
C ASP A 210 -1.24 3.90 28.99
N GLY A 211 -2.22 3.79 28.08
CA GLY A 211 -2.17 4.37 26.73
C GLY A 211 -1.36 3.54 25.74
N VAL A 212 -0.99 4.20 24.62
CA VAL A 212 -0.19 3.59 23.54
C VAL A 212 1.04 4.45 23.23
N ASP A 213 2.11 3.82 22.73
CA ASP A 213 3.34 4.52 22.37
C ASP A 213 3.31 5.06 20.95
N VAL A 214 2.65 4.33 20.03
CA VAL A 214 2.54 4.63 18.61
C VAL A 214 1.11 4.42 18.16
N ALA A 215 0.61 5.31 17.31
CA ALA A 215 -0.65 5.11 16.60
C ALA A 215 -0.48 5.33 15.10
N LEU A 216 -0.96 4.37 14.32
CA LEU A 216 -1.06 4.47 12.86
C LEU A 216 -2.52 4.62 12.46
N ASP A 217 -2.83 5.76 11.85
CA ASP A 217 -4.14 6.03 11.29
C ASP A 217 -4.11 5.83 9.77
N LEU A 218 -4.99 4.93 9.30
CA LEU A 218 -5.17 4.59 7.90
C LEU A 218 -6.56 5.00 7.40
N PHE A 219 -7.31 5.78 8.20
CA PHE A 219 -8.74 6.03 7.99
C PHE A 219 -9.12 7.51 8.02
N GLY A 220 -8.51 8.29 8.94
CA GLY A 220 -8.88 9.69 9.21
C GLY A 220 -10.07 9.84 10.18
N GLY A 221 -10.53 11.07 10.33
CA GLY A 221 -11.67 11.42 11.17
C GLY A 221 -11.51 11.07 12.64
N ASP A 222 -12.58 10.60 13.29
CA ASP A 222 -12.63 10.30 14.74
C ASP A 222 -11.53 9.35 15.22
N ALA A 223 -10.95 8.54 14.35
CA ALA A 223 -9.84 7.65 14.70
C ALA A 223 -8.58 8.42 15.12
N LEU A 224 -8.35 9.60 14.53
CA LEU A 224 -7.23 10.47 14.88
C LEU A 224 -7.41 11.07 16.29
N ASP A 225 -8.62 11.56 16.62
CA ASP A 225 -8.91 12.14 17.94
C ASP A 225 -8.75 11.09 19.03
N VAL A 226 -9.28 9.89 18.81
CA VAL A 226 -9.11 8.76 19.74
C VAL A 226 -7.63 8.41 19.93
N SER A 227 -6.83 8.42 18.87
CA SER A 227 -5.39 8.16 18.93
C SER A 227 -4.66 9.22 19.76
N ALA A 228 -4.98 10.49 19.53
CA ALA A 228 -4.34 11.60 20.23
C ALA A 228 -4.59 11.57 21.76
N GLU A 229 -5.79 11.13 22.17
CA GLU A 229 -6.13 10.98 23.59
C GLU A 229 -5.40 9.81 24.29
N LEU A 230 -4.90 8.84 23.55
CA LEU A 230 -4.21 7.66 24.08
C LEU A 230 -2.69 7.77 24.04
N LEU A 231 -2.15 8.68 23.24
CA LEU A 231 -0.72 8.85 23.05
C LEU A 231 -0.11 9.78 24.09
N ALA A 232 0.91 9.31 24.82
CA ALA A 232 1.71 10.17 25.68
C ALA A 232 2.58 11.16 24.89
N ARG A 233 2.86 10.88 23.60
CA ARG A 233 3.67 11.69 22.68
C ARG A 233 2.97 11.82 21.32
N PRO A 234 2.29 12.94 21.05
CA PRO A 234 1.58 13.15 19.79
C PRO A 234 2.44 12.96 18.53
N ALA A 235 3.73 13.27 18.60
CA ALA A 235 4.67 13.10 17.48
C ALA A 235 4.83 11.62 17.00
N ARG A 236 4.31 10.66 17.75
CA ARG A 236 4.27 9.23 17.34
C ARG A 236 2.91 8.81 16.75
N LEU A 237 2.04 9.79 16.45
CA LEU A 237 0.84 9.63 15.62
C LEU A 237 1.21 9.83 14.16
N VAL A 238 0.94 8.85 13.32
CA VAL A 238 1.15 8.93 11.87
C VAL A 238 -0.15 8.61 11.15
N SER A 239 -0.58 9.52 10.28
CA SER A 239 -1.73 9.29 9.39
C SER A 239 -1.31 9.24 7.93
N THR A 240 -1.99 8.42 7.16
CA THR A 240 -1.91 8.36 5.69
C THR A 240 -3.17 8.89 5.02
N ALA A 241 -4.17 9.29 5.81
CA ALA A 241 -5.51 9.62 5.34
C ALA A 241 -5.83 11.11 5.43
N ASP A 242 -5.43 11.78 6.52
CA ASP A 242 -5.83 13.16 6.81
C ASP A 242 -4.62 14.04 7.21
N PRO A 243 -4.02 14.77 6.22
CA PRO A 243 -2.82 15.56 6.45
C PRO A 243 -3.03 16.77 7.37
N GLU A 244 -4.20 17.40 7.30
CA GLU A 244 -4.48 18.60 8.09
C GLU A 244 -4.75 18.25 9.55
N HIS A 245 -5.67 17.33 9.79
CA HIS A 245 -6.08 16.97 11.13
C HIS A 245 -4.92 16.34 11.93
N VAL A 246 -4.15 15.40 11.33
CA VAL A 246 -3.02 14.79 12.03
C VAL A 246 -1.97 15.82 12.44
N THR A 247 -1.74 16.85 11.61
CA THR A 247 -0.79 17.93 11.90
C THR A 247 -1.29 18.82 13.04
N GLN A 248 -2.60 19.13 13.07
CA GLN A 248 -3.22 19.89 14.17
C GLN A 248 -3.11 19.16 15.51
N LEU A 249 -3.14 17.85 15.51
CA LEU A 249 -2.94 17.00 16.67
C LEU A 249 -1.46 16.80 17.07
N GLY A 250 -0.52 17.42 16.35
CA GLY A 250 0.92 17.30 16.59
C GLY A 250 1.56 16.00 16.06
N GLY A 251 0.84 15.24 15.27
CA GLY A 251 1.30 14.05 14.56
C GLY A 251 1.96 14.38 13.21
N SER A 252 2.19 13.36 12.41
CA SER A 252 2.81 13.46 11.09
C SER A 252 1.96 12.81 10.00
N TYR A 253 1.85 13.48 8.85
CA TYR A 253 1.28 12.88 7.65
C TYR A 253 2.36 12.15 6.86
N LEU A 254 2.06 10.94 6.42
CA LEU A 254 2.92 10.18 5.52
C LEU A 254 2.34 10.12 4.12
N PHE A 255 3.04 10.73 3.16
CA PHE A 255 2.88 10.43 1.74
C PHE A 255 3.99 9.45 1.35
N VAL A 256 3.65 8.17 1.19
CA VAL A 256 4.63 7.09 0.93
C VAL A 256 5.47 7.36 -0.32
N LYS A 257 6.76 7.05 -0.25
CA LYS A 257 7.70 7.23 -1.37
C LYS A 257 8.23 5.87 -1.87
N PRO A 258 8.54 5.74 -3.18
CA PRO A 258 9.28 4.61 -3.69
C PRO A 258 10.64 4.47 -2.98
N SER A 259 11.05 3.24 -2.68
CA SER A 259 12.33 2.95 -2.04
C SER A 259 12.72 1.50 -2.30
N THR A 260 13.75 1.28 -3.11
CA THR A 260 14.34 -0.04 -3.35
C THR A 260 14.79 -0.69 -2.04
N ALA A 261 15.44 0.08 -1.16
CA ALA A 261 15.96 -0.46 0.12
C ALA A 261 14.83 -0.95 1.04
N ASP A 262 13.74 -0.16 1.16
CA ASP A 262 12.61 -0.56 1.99
C ASP A 262 11.87 -1.78 1.38
N LEU A 263 11.72 -1.82 0.04
CA LEU A 263 11.15 -2.98 -0.66
C LEU A 263 11.99 -4.24 -0.44
N ALA A 264 13.31 -4.13 -0.48
CA ALA A 264 14.21 -5.26 -0.21
C ALA A 264 14.07 -5.78 1.23
N VAL A 265 13.89 -4.89 2.21
CA VAL A 265 13.56 -5.30 3.59
C VAL A 265 12.24 -6.05 3.65
N LEU A 266 11.21 -5.55 2.99
CA LEU A 266 9.89 -6.20 2.94
C LEU A 266 9.97 -7.57 2.26
N ALA A 267 10.68 -7.68 1.14
CA ALA A 267 10.92 -8.94 0.44
C ALA A 267 11.62 -9.96 1.34
N GLY A 268 12.68 -9.54 2.04
CA GLY A 268 13.39 -10.39 3.00
C GLY A 268 12.53 -10.86 4.16
N LEU A 269 11.58 -10.02 4.65
CA LEU A 269 10.64 -10.42 5.70
C LEU A 269 9.61 -11.45 5.18
N VAL A 270 9.18 -11.34 3.93
CA VAL A 270 8.30 -12.34 3.30
C VAL A 270 9.04 -13.67 3.16
N ASP A 271 10.26 -13.66 2.64
CA ASP A 271 11.08 -14.88 2.46
C ASP A 271 11.41 -15.55 3.79
N ALA A 272 11.55 -14.77 4.86
CA ALA A 272 11.74 -15.28 6.22
C ALA A 272 10.43 -15.76 6.91
N GLY A 273 9.28 -15.69 6.24
CA GLY A 273 7.96 -16.04 6.81
C GLY A 273 7.49 -15.12 7.93
N ARG A 274 8.06 -13.91 8.03
CA ARG A 274 7.72 -12.90 9.05
C ARG A 274 6.71 -11.87 8.58
N LEU A 275 6.42 -11.84 7.29
CA LEU A 275 5.43 -10.98 6.66
C LEU A 275 4.65 -11.80 5.62
N THR A 276 3.34 -11.78 5.72
CA THR A 276 2.44 -12.46 4.77
C THR A 276 1.48 -11.45 4.15
N VAL A 277 1.36 -11.47 2.84
CA VAL A 277 0.40 -10.64 2.11
C VAL A 277 -0.90 -11.42 1.94
N HIS A 278 -1.96 -10.97 2.58
CA HIS A 278 -3.28 -11.57 2.39
C HIS A 278 -3.96 -10.99 1.15
N VAL A 279 -4.12 -11.81 0.11
CA VAL A 279 -4.85 -11.46 -1.11
C VAL A 279 -6.30 -11.90 -0.95
N ALA A 280 -7.21 -10.93 -0.86
CA ALA A 280 -8.64 -11.17 -0.71
C ALA A 280 -9.27 -11.70 -2.00
N ARG A 281 -8.85 -11.15 -3.13
CA ARG A 281 -9.36 -11.52 -4.45
C ARG A 281 -8.41 -11.10 -5.56
N THR A 282 -8.32 -11.93 -6.60
CA THR A 282 -7.70 -11.59 -7.88
C THR A 282 -8.78 -11.35 -8.94
N PHE A 283 -8.45 -10.52 -9.91
CA PHE A 283 -9.28 -10.21 -11.08
C PHE A 283 -8.39 -10.23 -12.32
N PRO A 284 -8.89 -10.69 -13.48
CA PRO A 284 -8.18 -10.47 -14.73
C PRO A 284 -8.07 -8.97 -15.03
N LEU A 285 -7.02 -8.55 -15.76
CA LEU A 285 -6.77 -7.16 -16.10
C LEU A 285 -8.02 -6.46 -16.69
N ALA A 286 -8.78 -7.15 -17.54
CA ALA A 286 -9.99 -6.62 -18.16
C ALA A 286 -11.09 -6.21 -17.15
N GLU A 287 -11.04 -6.74 -15.92
CA GLU A 287 -12.01 -6.46 -14.86
C GLU A 287 -11.51 -5.39 -13.86
N ALA A 288 -10.52 -4.58 -14.23
CA ALA A 288 -9.95 -3.54 -13.36
C ALA A 288 -10.99 -2.55 -12.82
N ALA A 289 -12.05 -2.26 -13.56
CA ALA A 289 -13.15 -1.42 -13.10
C ALA A 289 -13.88 -2.04 -11.90
N GLU A 290 -14.15 -3.33 -11.95
CA GLU A 290 -14.78 -4.08 -10.86
C GLU A 290 -13.87 -4.16 -9.63
N ALA A 291 -12.59 -4.44 -9.85
CA ALA A 291 -11.58 -4.46 -8.80
C ALA A 291 -11.49 -3.10 -8.07
N GLN A 292 -11.50 -1.98 -8.82
CA GLN A 292 -11.51 -0.64 -8.20
C GLN A 292 -12.82 -0.35 -7.45
N ARG A 293 -13.98 -0.77 -7.97
CA ARG A 293 -15.26 -0.63 -7.25
C ARG A 293 -15.25 -1.41 -5.93
N LEU A 294 -14.73 -2.64 -5.94
CA LEU A 294 -14.59 -3.44 -4.73
C LEU A 294 -13.72 -2.75 -3.68
N VAL A 295 -12.57 -2.20 -4.08
CA VAL A 295 -11.68 -1.46 -3.16
C VAL A 295 -12.35 -0.18 -2.66
N ALA A 296 -13.05 0.56 -3.52
CA ALA A 296 -13.75 1.79 -3.16
C ALA A 296 -14.93 1.56 -2.21
N ALA A 297 -15.59 0.41 -2.29
CA ALA A 297 -16.66 0.04 -1.36
C ALA A 297 -16.15 -0.18 0.07
N GLY A 298 -14.84 -0.37 0.26
CA GLY A 298 -14.24 -0.67 1.56
C GLY A 298 -14.49 -2.13 2.01
N HIS A 299 -14.17 -2.41 3.27
CA HIS A 299 -14.41 -3.71 3.91
C HIS A 299 -13.65 -4.91 3.31
N VAL A 300 -12.68 -4.66 2.42
CA VAL A 300 -11.79 -5.69 1.89
C VAL A 300 -10.79 -6.11 2.98
N ARG A 301 -10.69 -7.41 3.22
CA ARG A 301 -9.65 -7.98 4.07
C ARG A 301 -8.38 -8.19 3.26
N GLY A 302 -7.30 -7.43 3.58
CA GLY A 302 -6.06 -7.49 2.81
C GLY A 302 -6.13 -6.79 1.45
N LYS A 303 -5.56 -7.39 0.42
CA LYS A 303 -5.32 -6.77 -0.90
C LYS A 303 -6.21 -7.34 -2.00
N VAL A 304 -6.49 -6.51 -2.99
CA VAL A 304 -7.07 -6.89 -4.29
C VAL A 304 -5.98 -6.75 -5.34
N VAL A 305 -5.91 -7.68 -6.28
CA VAL A 305 -4.84 -7.77 -7.28
C VAL A 305 -5.41 -8.06 -8.65
N LEU A 306 -4.83 -7.44 -9.69
CA LEU A 306 -5.08 -7.77 -11.10
C LEU A 306 -4.04 -8.78 -11.57
N GLU A 307 -4.47 -9.83 -12.24
CA GLU A 307 -3.63 -10.74 -13.02
C GLU A 307 -3.55 -10.23 -14.46
N VAL A 308 -2.31 -10.11 -14.99
CA VAL A 308 -2.03 -9.47 -16.28
C VAL A 308 -1.49 -10.48 -17.28
#